data_6a08112a452c8614eab2e14a096fe7d2
#
_entry.id   6a08112a452c8614eab2e14a096fe7d2
#
_cell.length_a   1.000
_cell.length_b   1.000
_cell.length_c   1.000
_cell.angle_alpha   90.00
_cell.angle_beta   90.00
_cell.angle_gamma   90.00
#
_symmetry.space_group_name_H-M   'P 1'
#
loop_
_entity.id
_entity.type
_entity.pdbx_description
1 polymer ?
#
loop_
_entity_poly.entity_id
_entity_poly.type
_entity_poly.pdbx_seq_one_letter_code
_entity_poly.pdbx_strand_id
1 'polypeptide(L)'
;GAGKSTMLSMIPAYQIPTTGTLRVFGREFGKYAWPKIKARLGFVSSALGQFQSTLDKQKVEDVIISGAFSSIGIYRTVDDMTRAKGMRLLEEFGLAYLEGHRFHTLSAGEQRRVLLARAIMADPDLLILDEPCAGLDLPAREKFLRTVESLVEEQHTPIVYVSHQIEEILPVITHVAILQEGRIIRAGPKQDVLTDSVLSDVFGMTVQVVWERDRPWVIVQ
;
A
#
# COMPACT_ATOMS: atom_id res chain seq x y z
N GLY A 1 -17.55 8.10 0.33
CA GLY A 1 -16.39 7.36 -0.20
C GLY A 1 -16.69 6.70 -1.54
N ALA A 2 -15.75 6.80 -2.50
CA ALA A 2 -15.93 6.29 -3.86
C ALA A 2 -15.89 4.76 -3.98
N GLY A 3 -15.66 4.00 -2.88
CA GLY A 3 -15.57 2.54 -2.87
C GLY A 3 -14.18 1.97 -3.15
N LYS A 4 -13.12 2.78 -3.17
CA LYS A 4 -11.73 2.34 -3.44
C LYS A 4 -11.27 1.24 -2.50
N SER A 5 -11.29 1.49 -1.19
CA SER A 5 -10.86 0.53 -0.15
C SER A 5 -11.73 -0.73 -0.14
N THR A 6 -13.04 -0.58 -0.41
CA THR A 6 -13.96 -1.72 -0.57
C THR A 6 -13.54 -2.63 -1.73
N MET A 7 -13.25 -2.05 -2.90
CA MET A 7 -12.78 -2.79 -4.06
C MET A 7 -11.45 -3.49 -3.79
N LEU A 8 -10.49 -2.79 -3.16
CA LEU A 8 -9.18 -3.38 -2.87
C LEU A 8 -9.24 -4.47 -1.80
N SER A 9 -10.12 -4.34 -0.80
CA SER A 9 -10.28 -5.35 0.24
C SER A 9 -10.86 -6.68 -0.28
N MET A 10 -11.45 -6.69 -1.48
CA MET A 10 -11.86 -7.92 -2.14
C MET A 10 -10.66 -8.73 -2.66
N ILE A 11 -9.57 -8.09 -3.05
CA ILE A 11 -8.38 -8.78 -3.60
C ILE A 11 -7.82 -9.80 -2.60
N PRO A 12 -7.53 -9.47 -1.33
CA PRO A 12 -7.17 -10.44 -0.32
C PRO A 12 -8.38 -11.19 0.28
N ALA A 13 -9.60 -11.01 -0.26
CA ALA A 13 -10.85 -11.57 0.23
C ALA A 13 -11.15 -11.24 1.71
N TYR A 14 -10.86 -9.99 2.13
CA TYR A 14 -11.41 -9.45 3.39
C TYR A 14 -12.88 -9.09 3.23
N GLN A 15 -13.29 -8.79 2.01
CA GLN A 15 -14.68 -8.65 1.60
C GLN A 15 -14.93 -9.52 0.37
N ILE A 16 -16.18 -9.95 0.19
CA ILE A 16 -16.58 -10.81 -0.93
C ILE A 16 -17.61 -10.05 -1.77
N PRO A 17 -17.47 -10.01 -3.11
CA PRO A 17 -18.45 -9.36 -3.96
C PRO A 17 -19.79 -10.10 -3.89
N THR A 18 -20.89 -9.38 -3.75
CA THR A 18 -22.25 -9.96 -3.74
C THR A 18 -22.62 -10.50 -5.12
N THR A 19 -22.15 -9.84 -6.18
CA THR A 19 -22.37 -10.22 -7.58
C THR A 19 -21.11 -9.94 -8.41
N GLY A 20 -21.03 -10.55 -9.58
CA GLY A 20 -19.88 -10.36 -10.48
C GLY A 20 -18.76 -11.38 -10.26
N THR A 21 -17.63 -11.16 -10.90
CA THR A 21 -16.48 -12.08 -10.89
C THR A 21 -15.23 -11.35 -10.42
N LEU A 22 -14.55 -11.91 -9.43
CA LEU A 22 -13.23 -11.46 -8.98
C LEU A 22 -12.15 -12.40 -9.51
N ARG A 23 -11.16 -11.85 -10.23
CA ARG A 23 -9.98 -12.59 -10.69
C ARG A 23 -8.71 -11.87 -10.29
N VAL A 24 -7.77 -12.62 -9.69
CA VAL A 24 -6.44 -12.13 -9.31
C VAL A 24 -5.40 -13.10 -9.84
N PHE A 25 -4.37 -12.62 -10.51
CA PHE A 25 -3.37 -13.44 -11.21
C PHE A 25 -4.01 -14.52 -12.12
N GLY A 26 -5.08 -14.16 -12.83
CA GLY A 26 -5.84 -15.06 -13.69
C GLY A 26 -6.67 -16.15 -12.97
N ARG A 27 -6.68 -16.16 -11.62
CA ARG A 27 -7.43 -17.13 -10.81
C ARG A 27 -8.73 -16.49 -10.32
N GLU A 28 -9.83 -17.23 -10.48
CA GLU A 28 -11.16 -16.78 -10.10
C GLU A 28 -11.47 -17.16 -8.64
N PHE A 29 -12.00 -16.19 -7.89
CA PHE A 29 -12.43 -16.38 -6.50
C PHE A 29 -13.56 -17.45 -6.46
N GLY A 30 -13.49 -18.33 -5.45
CA GLY A 30 -14.43 -19.45 -5.31
C GLY A 30 -14.04 -20.70 -6.12
N LYS A 31 -13.16 -20.58 -7.15
CA LYS A 31 -12.69 -21.71 -7.95
C LYS A 31 -11.21 -22.07 -7.72
N TYR A 32 -10.53 -21.33 -6.85
CA TYR A 32 -9.12 -21.53 -6.53
C TYR A 32 -8.85 -21.36 -5.03
N ALA A 33 -7.79 -22.02 -4.53
CA ALA A 33 -7.36 -21.91 -3.14
C ALA A 33 -6.84 -20.49 -2.83
N TRP A 34 -7.72 -19.61 -2.36
CA TRP A 34 -7.43 -18.20 -2.14
C TRP A 34 -6.29 -17.88 -1.16
N PRO A 35 -6.02 -18.72 -0.12
CA PRO A 35 -4.82 -18.56 0.69
C PRO A 35 -3.51 -18.52 -0.11
N LYS A 36 -3.42 -19.24 -1.25
CA LYS A 36 -2.27 -19.16 -2.16
C LYS A 36 -2.17 -17.82 -2.89
N ILE A 37 -3.29 -17.17 -3.17
CA ILE A 37 -3.32 -15.80 -3.71
C ILE A 37 -2.86 -14.81 -2.64
N LYS A 38 -3.41 -14.91 -1.42
CA LYS A 38 -3.02 -14.03 -0.31
C LYS A 38 -1.52 -14.06 -0.02
N ALA A 39 -0.89 -15.22 -0.07
CA ALA A 39 0.54 -15.38 0.18
C ALA A 39 1.43 -14.65 -0.86
N ARG A 40 0.86 -14.29 -2.03
CA ARG A 40 1.54 -13.56 -3.09
C ARG A 40 1.25 -12.05 -3.06
N LEU A 41 0.48 -11.58 -2.08
CA LEU A 41 0.07 -10.18 -1.95
C LEU A 41 0.76 -9.54 -0.76
N GLY A 42 1.38 -8.39 -0.98
CA GLY A 42 1.68 -7.42 0.07
C GLY A 42 0.49 -6.47 0.22
N PHE A 43 0.04 -6.24 1.43
CA PHE A 43 -1.12 -5.38 1.66
C PHE A 43 -0.90 -4.45 2.85
N VAL A 44 -0.97 -3.14 2.59
CA VAL A 44 -0.91 -2.07 3.60
C VAL A 44 -2.18 -1.23 3.44
N SER A 45 -3.00 -1.20 4.47
CA SER A 45 -4.25 -0.44 4.47
C SER A 45 -4.59 -0.03 5.90
N SER A 46 -5.39 1.01 6.03
CA SER A 46 -6.04 1.39 7.29
C SER A 46 -6.92 0.28 7.87
N ALA A 47 -7.38 -0.67 7.04
CA ALA A 47 -8.10 -1.86 7.49
C ALA A 47 -7.27 -2.75 8.44
N LEU A 48 -5.93 -2.64 8.45
CA LEU A 48 -5.09 -3.28 9.46
C LEU A 48 -5.32 -2.71 10.87
N GLY A 49 -5.99 -1.58 11.00
CA GLY A 49 -6.38 -1.00 12.29
C GLY A 49 -7.24 -1.93 13.16
N GLN A 50 -8.00 -2.85 12.56
CA GLN A 50 -8.71 -3.90 13.32
C GLN A 50 -7.78 -4.82 14.12
N PHE A 51 -6.50 -4.90 13.74
CA PHE A 51 -5.46 -5.68 14.43
C PHE A 51 -4.52 -4.82 15.27
N GLN A 52 -4.82 -3.53 15.44
CA GLN A 52 -3.97 -2.57 16.14
C GLN A 52 -3.57 -3.08 17.54
N SER A 53 -4.53 -3.58 18.31
CA SER A 53 -4.28 -4.08 19.67
C SER A 53 -3.31 -5.28 19.72
N THR A 54 -3.23 -6.06 18.62
CA THR A 54 -2.28 -7.17 18.50
C THR A 54 -0.91 -6.65 18.05
N LEU A 55 -0.87 -5.73 17.09
CA LEU A 55 0.37 -5.11 16.62
C LEU A 55 1.06 -4.32 17.72
N ASP A 56 0.31 -3.54 18.50
CA ASP A 56 0.82 -2.67 19.56
C ASP A 56 1.68 -3.40 20.61
N LYS A 57 1.37 -4.66 20.85
CA LYS A 57 2.08 -5.49 21.83
C LYS A 57 3.36 -6.14 21.31
N GLN A 58 3.56 -6.12 19.99
CA GLN A 58 4.69 -6.78 19.36
C GLN A 58 5.91 -5.86 19.28
N LYS A 59 7.09 -6.46 19.19
CA LYS A 59 8.30 -5.76 18.83
C LYS A 59 8.32 -5.47 17.33
N VAL A 60 9.00 -4.41 16.93
CA VAL A 60 9.09 -3.97 15.54
C VAL A 60 9.57 -5.08 14.61
N GLU A 61 10.65 -5.76 14.98
CA GLU A 61 11.20 -6.89 14.23
C GLU A 61 10.19 -8.04 14.09
N ASP A 62 9.42 -8.34 15.14
CA ASP A 62 8.41 -9.41 15.12
C ASP A 62 7.23 -9.03 14.19
N VAL A 63 6.84 -7.75 14.17
CA VAL A 63 5.82 -7.26 13.23
C VAL A 63 6.29 -7.49 11.79
N ILE A 64 7.52 -7.11 11.44
CA ILE A 64 8.08 -7.30 10.09
C ILE A 64 8.12 -8.80 9.75
N ILE A 65 8.72 -9.63 10.61
CA ILE A 65 8.89 -11.07 10.40
C ILE A 65 7.54 -11.78 10.23
N SER A 66 6.48 -11.32 10.91
CA SER A 66 5.14 -11.91 10.80
C SER A 66 4.60 -11.86 9.36
N GLY A 67 5.11 -10.95 8.52
CA GLY A 67 4.78 -10.85 7.10
C GLY A 67 5.12 -12.10 6.30
N ALA A 68 6.21 -12.80 6.63
CA ALA A 68 6.59 -14.06 5.98
C ALA A 68 5.53 -15.15 6.10
N PHE A 69 4.65 -15.03 7.08
CA PHE A 69 3.60 -16.02 7.36
C PHE A 69 2.19 -15.53 6.99
N SER A 70 2.08 -14.36 6.35
CA SER A 70 0.80 -13.69 6.06
C SER A 70 -0.12 -13.60 7.30
N SER A 71 0.46 -13.47 8.50
CA SER A 71 -0.22 -13.44 9.79
C SER A 71 0.02 -12.14 10.54
N ILE A 72 -0.84 -11.82 11.52
CA ILE A 72 -0.61 -10.73 12.47
C ILE A 72 -0.02 -11.33 13.73
N GLY A 73 1.32 -11.33 13.80
CA GLY A 73 2.09 -11.99 14.86
C GLY A 73 2.71 -13.31 14.43
N ILE A 74 3.67 -13.76 15.24
CA ILE A 74 4.44 -14.98 15.02
C ILE A 74 3.84 -16.09 15.87
N TYR A 75 3.30 -17.13 15.23
CA TYR A 75 2.64 -18.27 15.88
C TYR A 75 3.36 -19.60 15.61
N ARG A 76 4.59 -19.53 15.05
CA ARG A 76 5.41 -20.68 14.73
C ARG A 76 6.90 -20.36 14.92
N THR A 77 7.74 -21.36 14.94
CA THR A 77 9.19 -21.17 14.97
C THR A 77 9.64 -20.41 13.73
N VAL A 78 10.46 -19.39 13.93
CA VAL A 78 11.08 -18.59 12.88
C VAL A 78 12.49 -19.14 12.67
N ASP A 79 12.79 -19.54 11.45
CA ASP A 79 14.14 -19.96 11.09
C ASP A 79 15.11 -18.77 10.98
N ASP A 80 16.41 -19.05 11.00
CA ASP A 80 17.46 -18.03 11.01
C ASP A 80 17.45 -17.20 9.71
N MET A 81 17.12 -17.79 8.57
CA MET A 81 17.06 -17.08 7.28
C MET A 81 15.92 -16.06 7.26
N THR A 82 14.75 -16.46 7.74
CA THR A 82 13.57 -15.57 7.86
C THR A 82 13.85 -14.43 8.83
N ARG A 83 14.50 -14.72 9.96
CA ARG A 83 14.91 -13.70 10.93
C ARG A 83 15.93 -12.72 10.32
N ALA A 84 16.96 -13.24 9.67
CA ALA A 84 17.99 -12.41 9.02
C ALA A 84 17.39 -11.52 7.93
N LYS A 85 16.40 -12.01 7.16
CA LYS A 85 15.67 -11.20 6.18
C LYS A 85 14.90 -10.06 6.85
N GLY A 86 14.18 -10.35 7.94
CA GLY A 86 13.45 -9.32 8.69
C GLY A 86 14.36 -8.21 9.21
N MET A 87 15.54 -8.58 9.71
CA MET A 87 16.54 -7.61 10.20
C MET A 87 17.12 -6.77 9.06
N ARG A 88 17.43 -7.37 7.90
CA ARG A 88 17.85 -6.60 6.71
C ARG A 88 16.79 -5.60 6.28
N LEU A 89 15.50 -5.98 6.21
CA LEU A 89 14.43 -5.06 5.87
C LEU A 89 14.32 -3.90 6.88
N LEU A 90 14.55 -4.18 8.17
CA LEU A 90 14.58 -3.15 9.20
C LEU A 90 15.69 -2.11 8.93
N GLU A 91 16.85 -2.54 8.46
CA GLU A 91 17.98 -1.67 8.06
C GLU A 91 17.65 -0.91 6.76
N GLU A 92 17.23 -1.60 5.70
CA GLU A 92 16.90 -1.03 4.38
C GLU A 92 15.83 0.07 4.48
N PHE A 93 14.85 -0.11 5.37
CA PHE A 93 13.79 0.88 5.61
C PHE A 93 14.20 2.00 6.57
N GLY A 94 15.47 2.04 7.00
CA GLY A 94 15.99 3.03 7.93
C GLY A 94 15.28 3.00 9.29
N LEU A 95 15.01 1.80 9.79
CA LEU A 95 14.28 1.53 11.03
C LEU A 95 15.16 0.79 12.07
N ALA A 96 16.45 0.56 11.80
CA ALA A 96 17.36 -0.21 12.68
C ALA A 96 17.37 0.31 14.13
N TYR A 97 17.25 1.63 14.32
CA TYR A 97 17.20 2.26 15.64
C TYR A 97 15.95 1.88 16.46
N LEU A 98 14.96 1.24 15.85
CA LEU A 98 13.72 0.81 16.49
C LEU A 98 13.73 -0.67 16.87
N GLU A 99 14.83 -1.38 16.68
CA GLU A 99 14.97 -2.77 17.10
C GLU A 99 14.64 -2.91 18.60
N GLY A 100 13.83 -3.88 18.95
CA GLY A 100 13.37 -4.12 20.30
C GLY A 100 12.26 -3.19 20.81
N HIS A 101 11.95 -2.10 20.09
CA HIS A 101 10.86 -1.20 20.48
C HIS A 101 9.49 -1.84 20.26
N ARG A 102 8.50 -1.42 21.03
CA ARG A 102 7.12 -1.84 20.85
C ARG A 102 6.45 -1.03 19.74
N PHE A 103 5.64 -1.67 18.90
CA PHE A 103 4.97 -1.02 17.76
C PHE A 103 4.15 0.23 18.15
N HIS A 104 3.47 0.20 19.31
CA HIS A 104 2.67 1.35 19.78
C HIS A 104 3.51 2.57 20.19
N THR A 105 4.82 2.40 20.40
CA THR A 105 5.70 3.53 20.79
C THR A 105 6.21 4.33 19.59
N LEU A 106 5.94 3.85 18.40
CA LEU A 106 6.40 4.44 17.14
C LEU A 106 5.51 5.61 16.72
N SER A 107 6.10 6.61 16.06
CA SER A 107 5.34 7.63 15.32
C SER A 107 4.53 6.99 14.18
N ALA A 108 3.49 7.66 13.73
CA ALA A 108 2.65 7.19 12.62
C ALA A 108 3.46 6.86 11.35
N GLY A 109 4.46 7.70 11.02
CA GLY A 109 5.32 7.47 9.86
C GLY A 109 6.23 6.25 10.00
N GLU A 110 6.74 5.99 11.21
CA GLU A 110 7.51 4.77 11.50
C GLU A 110 6.62 3.54 11.43
N GLN A 111 5.42 3.58 12.02
CA GLN A 111 4.45 2.49 11.93
C GLN A 111 4.13 2.14 10.47
N ARG A 112 3.92 3.14 9.60
CA ARG A 112 3.65 2.92 8.17
C ARG A 112 4.82 2.24 7.47
N ARG A 113 6.07 2.65 7.74
CA ARG A 113 7.26 2.00 7.16
C ARG A 113 7.47 0.58 7.69
N VAL A 114 7.19 0.32 8.97
CA VAL A 114 7.20 -1.05 9.53
C VAL A 114 6.16 -1.93 8.84
N LEU A 115 4.94 -1.44 8.63
CA LEU A 115 3.89 -2.19 7.92
C LEU A 115 4.23 -2.41 6.44
N LEU A 116 4.95 -1.48 5.80
CA LEU A 116 5.44 -1.66 4.44
C LEU A 116 6.52 -2.74 4.39
N ALA A 117 7.52 -2.69 5.28
CA ALA A 117 8.55 -3.73 5.40
C ALA A 117 7.93 -5.11 5.67
N ARG A 118 6.91 -5.17 6.54
CA ARG A 118 6.13 -6.39 6.76
C ARG A 118 5.44 -6.88 5.48
N ALA A 119 4.87 -5.99 4.68
CA ALA A 119 4.13 -6.37 3.48
C ALA A 119 5.02 -6.99 2.40
N ILE A 120 6.31 -6.59 2.33
CA ILE A 120 7.27 -7.14 1.37
C ILE A 120 8.07 -8.33 1.90
N MET A 121 7.90 -8.68 3.18
CA MET A 121 8.65 -9.78 3.83
C MET A 121 8.48 -11.13 3.11
N ALA A 122 7.34 -11.36 2.45
CA ALA A 122 7.01 -12.58 1.71
C ALA A 122 7.34 -12.52 0.21
N ASP A 123 8.08 -11.52 -0.28
CA ASP A 123 8.37 -11.27 -1.70
C ASP A 123 7.08 -11.29 -2.55
N PRO A 124 6.18 -10.35 -2.33
CA PRO A 124 4.88 -10.38 -2.99
C PRO A 124 5.00 -10.12 -4.50
N ASP A 125 4.16 -10.79 -5.29
CA ASP A 125 4.03 -10.51 -6.73
C ASP A 125 3.22 -9.23 -7.03
N LEU A 126 2.52 -8.70 -6.03
CA LEU A 126 1.77 -7.45 -6.09
C LEU A 126 1.71 -6.81 -4.71
N LEU A 127 2.11 -5.56 -4.62
CA LEU A 127 1.98 -4.74 -3.41
C LEU A 127 0.78 -3.79 -3.56
N ILE A 128 -0.13 -3.83 -2.59
CA ILE A 128 -1.31 -2.97 -2.54
C ILE A 128 -1.17 -2.01 -1.37
N LEU A 129 -1.19 -0.72 -1.66
CA LEU A 129 -1.07 0.37 -0.70
C LEU A 129 -2.37 1.20 -0.74
N ASP A 130 -3.21 1.04 0.28
CA ASP A 130 -4.52 1.70 0.37
C ASP A 130 -4.47 2.86 1.36
N GLU A 131 -4.40 4.08 0.83
CA GLU A 131 -4.25 5.34 1.56
C GLU A 131 -3.10 5.30 2.60
N PRO A 132 -1.89 4.85 2.22
CA PRO A 132 -0.83 4.57 3.18
C PRO A 132 -0.30 5.81 3.89
N CYS A 133 -0.46 6.99 3.28
CA CYS A 133 -0.01 8.27 3.85
C CYS A 133 -1.09 9.01 4.64
N ALA A 134 -2.29 8.42 4.81
CA ALA A 134 -3.36 9.07 5.55
C ALA A 134 -2.93 9.41 6.99
N GLY A 135 -3.10 10.69 7.37
CA GLY A 135 -2.75 11.19 8.70
C GLY A 135 -1.26 11.45 8.95
N LEU A 136 -0.41 11.33 7.93
CA LEU A 136 1.01 11.71 8.04
C LEU A 136 1.19 13.21 7.80
N ASP A 137 2.12 13.82 8.54
CA ASP A 137 2.63 15.14 8.21
C ASP A 137 3.50 15.11 6.93
N LEU A 138 3.81 16.27 6.38
CA LEU A 138 4.56 16.38 5.13
C LEU A 138 5.92 15.67 5.17
N PRO A 139 6.78 15.81 6.20
CA PRO A 139 8.05 15.11 6.25
C PRO A 139 7.91 13.59 6.29
N ALA A 140 6.98 13.06 7.11
CA ALA A 140 6.74 11.62 7.21
C ALA A 140 6.16 11.05 5.91
N ARG A 141 5.24 11.78 5.26
CA ARG A 141 4.68 11.43 3.95
C ARG A 141 5.76 11.32 2.90
N GLU A 142 6.59 12.36 2.73
CA GLU A 142 7.64 12.36 1.72
C GLU A 142 8.70 11.27 1.98
N LYS A 143 9.04 11.01 3.25
CA LYS A 143 9.93 9.90 3.60
C LYS A 143 9.33 8.54 3.24
N PHE A 144 8.03 8.33 3.49
CA PHE A 144 7.33 7.11 3.11
C PHE A 144 7.28 6.94 1.58
N LEU A 145 6.92 7.99 0.85
CA LEU A 145 6.81 7.97 -0.61
C LEU A 145 8.16 7.63 -1.27
N ARG A 146 9.27 8.22 -0.80
CA ARG A 146 10.62 7.85 -1.27
C ARG A 146 10.95 6.38 -1.01
N THR A 147 10.55 5.85 0.15
CA THR A 147 10.74 4.42 0.46
C THR A 147 9.97 3.53 -0.53
N VAL A 148 8.74 3.91 -0.90
CA VAL A 148 7.94 3.19 -1.91
C VAL A 148 8.59 3.29 -3.29
N GLU A 149 9.07 4.47 -3.67
CA GLU A 149 9.72 4.71 -4.97
C GLU A 149 10.98 3.83 -5.12
N SER A 150 11.91 3.89 -4.15
CA SER A 150 13.11 3.04 -4.14
C SER A 150 12.76 1.55 -4.20
N LEU A 151 11.75 1.11 -3.44
CA LEU A 151 11.30 -0.28 -3.45
C LEU A 151 10.85 -0.73 -4.85
N VAL A 152 10.06 0.10 -5.55
CA VAL A 152 9.57 -0.23 -6.90
C VAL A 152 10.71 -0.24 -7.91
N GLU A 153 11.63 0.72 -7.84
CA GLU A 153 12.78 0.82 -8.74
C GLU A 153 13.76 -0.34 -8.56
N GLU A 154 14.06 -0.73 -7.33
CA GLU A 154 15.06 -1.75 -7.02
C GLU A 154 14.52 -3.19 -7.19
N GLN A 155 13.29 -3.45 -6.75
CA GLN A 155 12.72 -4.79 -6.73
C GLN A 155 11.77 -5.07 -7.90
N HIS A 156 11.41 -4.04 -8.69
CA HIS A 156 10.46 -4.15 -9.80
C HIS A 156 9.11 -4.77 -9.41
N THR A 157 8.74 -4.68 -8.13
CA THR A 157 7.47 -5.21 -7.63
C THR A 157 6.31 -4.35 -8.15
N PRO A 158 5.35 -4.93 -8.88
CA PRO A 158 4.15 -4.20 -9.29
C PRO A 158 3.40 -3.65 -8.07
N ILE A 159 2.93 -2.41 -8.18
CA ILE A 159 2.16 -1.78 -7.11
C ILE A 159 0.78 -1.32 -7.57
N VAL A 160 -0.18 -1.38 -6.67
CA VAL A 160 -1.46 -0.66 -6.75
C VAL A 160 -1.46 0.33 -5.58
N TYR A 161 -1.38 1.60 -5.91
CA TYR A 161 -1.35 2.69 -4.94
C TYR A 161 -2.68 3.44 -4.97
N VAL A 162 -3.36 3.53 -3.85
CA VAL A 162 -4.61 4.28 -3.73
C VAL A 162 -4.42 5.49 -2.85
N SER A 163 -4.79 6.64 -3.37
CA SER A 163 -4.82 7.90 -2.65
C SER A 163 -6.01 8.74 -3.06
N HIS A 164 -6.32 9.73 -2.26
CA HIS A 164 -7.19 10.86 -2.61
C HIS A 164 -6.39 12.15 -2.83
N GLN A 165 -5.06 12.09 -2.74
CA GLN A 165 -4.14 13.21 -2.96
C GLN A 165 -3.35 12.97 -4.25
N ILE A 166 -3.47 13.88 -5.20
CA ILE A 166 -2.81 13.80 -6.52
C ILE A 166 -1.29 13.83 -6.36
N GLU A 167 -0.80 14.59 -5.40
CA GLU A 167 0.62 14.77 -5.11
C GLU A 167 1.31 13.50 -4.59
N GLU A 168 0.55 12.48 -4.24
CA GLU A 168 1.10 11.17 -3.86
C GLU A 168 1.38 10.26 -5.05
N ILE A 169 1.00 10.67 -6.27
CA ILE A 169 1.27 9.89 -7.48
C ILE A 169 2.75 10.06 -7.85
N LEU A 170 3.53 9.01 -7.54
CA LEU A 170 4.98 8.99 -7.74
C LEU A 170 5.36 8.88 -9.22
N PRO A 171 6.60 9.28 -9.60
CA PRO A 171 7.14 9.08 -10.95
C PRO A 171 7.03 7.63 -11.44
N VAL A 172 7.28 6.66 -10.58
CA VAL A 172 7.21 5.20 -10.88
C VAL A 172 5.81 4.70 -11.21
N ILE A 173 4.74 5.46 -10.90
CA ILE A 173 3.36 5.12 -11.29
C ILE A 173 3.17 5.42 -12.77
N THR A 174 2.80 4.42 -13.53
CA THR A 174 2.62 4.52 -14.99
C THR A 174 1.17 4.80 -15.40
N HIS A 175 0.21 4.22 -14.71
CA HIS A 175 -1.22 4.30 -15.04
C HIS A 175 -2.04 4.76 -13.84
N VAL A 176 -3.15 5.43 -14.13
CA VAL A 176 -4.10 5.90 -13.12
C VAL A 176 -5.51 5.46 -13.50
N ALA A 177 -6.30 5.12 -12.49
CA ALA A 177 -7.74 4.93 -12.64
C ALA A 177 -8.48 5.84 -11.65
N ILE A 178 -9.44 6.62 -12.14
CA ILE A 178 -10.30 7.48 -11.32
C ILE A 178 -11.59 6.73 -11.01
N LEU A 179 -11.84 6.56 -9.72
CA LEU A 179 -13.04 5.91 -9.21
C LEU A 179 -14.00 6.94 -8.62
N GLN A 180 -15.23 6.96 -9.11
CA GLN A 180 -16.30 7.82 -8.62
C GLN A 180 -17.60 7.01 -8.51
N GLU A 181 -18.32 7.12 -7.39
CA GLU A 181 -19.59 6.42 -7.14
C GLU A 181 -19.55 4.91 -7.45
N GLY A 182 -18.45 4.25 -7.08
CA GLY A 182 -18.27 2.82 -7.28
C GLY A 182 -17.95 2.40 -8.72
N ARG A 183 -17.67 3.34 -9.63
CA ARG A 183 -17.34 3.09 -11.04
C ARG A 183 -16.00 3.69 -11.41
N ILE A 184 -15.27 3.00 -12.27
CA ILE A 184 -14.08 3.57 -12.93
C ILE A 184 -14.59 4.48 -14.06
N ILE A 185 -14.39 5.80 -13.92
CA ILE A 185 -14.84 6.78 -14.91
C ILE A 185 -13.74 7.14 -15.93
N ARG A 186 -12.48 6.97 -15.58
CA ARG A 186 -11.32 7.15 -16.44
C ARG A 186 -10.21 6.17 -16.02
N ALA A 187 -9.47 5.63 -16.97
CA ALA A 187 -8.28 4.84 -16.73
C ALA A 187 -7.33 4.91 -17.92
N GLY A 188 -6.03 4.92 -17.67
CA GLY A 188 -5.00 4.98 -18.71
C GLY A 188 -3.65 5.46 -18.18
N PRO A 189 -2.70 5.79 -19.10
CA PRO A 189 -1.46 6.43 -18.73
C PRO A 189 -1.70 7.68 -17.88
N LYS A 190 -0.88 7.89 -16.84
CA LYS A 190 -1.13 8.96 -15.87
C LYS A 190 -1.24 10.36 -16.50
N GLN A 191 -0.44 10.62 -17.52
CA GLN A 191 -0.44 11.93 -18.20
C GLN A 191 -1.69 12.17 -19.06
N ASP A 192 -2.33 11.09 -19.57
CA ASP A 192 -3.57 11.18 -20.34
C ASP A 192 -4.79 11.33 -19.45
N VAL A 193 -4.72 10.82 -18.23
CA VAL A 193 -5.83 10.83 -17.25
C VAL A 193 -5.79 12.06 -16.35
N LEU A 194 -4.59 12.50 -15.93
CA LEU A 194 -4.42 13.63 -15.01
C LEU A 194 -4.24 14.94 -15.78
N THR A 195 -5.31 15.40 -16.42
CA THR A 195 -5.34 16.68 -17.15
C THR A 195 -6.23 17.69 -16.43
N ASP A 196 -6.03 18.99 -16.69
CA ASP A 196 -6.82 20.08 -16.14
C ASP A 196 -8.32 19.84 -16.33
N SER A 197 -8.72 19.46 -17.55
CA SER A 197 -10.12 19.20 -17.90
C SER A 197 -10.71 18.05 -17.10
N VAL A 198 -10.03 16.88 -17.09
CA VAL A 198 -10.54 15.69 -16.41
C VAL A 198 -10.63 15.93 -14.90
N LEU A 199 -9.60 16.54 -14.28
CA LEU A 199 -9.64 16.78 -12.84
C LEU A 199 -10.61 17.89 -12.46
N SER A 200 -10.79 18.91 -13.30
CA SER A 200 -11.81 19.95 -13.06
C SER A 200 -13.22 19.35 -13.06
N ASP A 201 -13.52 18.47 -14.02
CA ASP A 201 -14.78 17.74 -14.06
C ASP A 201 -14.99 16.85 -12.83
N VAL A 202 -13.96 16.10 -12.43
CA VAL A 202 -14.02 15.18 -11.29
C VAL A 202 -14.21 15.91 -9.97
N PHE A 203 -13.53 17.05 -9.78
CA PHE A 203 -13.59 17.82 -8.53
C PHE A 203 -14.74 18.83 -8.52
N GLY A 204 -15.36 19.11 -9.67
CA GLY A 204 -16.41 20.11 -9.80
C GLY A 204 -15.90 21.55 -9.57
N MET A 205 -14.62 21.79 -9.82
CA MET A 205 -13.98 23.11 -9.67
C MET A 205 -12.82 23.25 -10.66
N THR A 206 -12.49 24.47 -11.06
CA THR A 206 -11.38 24.72 -11.97
C THR A 206 -10.05 24.44 -11.28
N VAL A 207 -9.30 23.50 -11.85
CA VAL A 207 -7.94 23.17 -11.38
C VAL A 207 -6.96 23.14 -12.53
N GLN A 208 -5.70 23.40 -12.23
CA GLN A 208 -4.56 23.26 -13.12
C GLN A 208 -3.64 22.16 -12.60
N VAL A 209 -3.19 21.26 -13.48
CA VAL A 209 -2.20 20.23 -13.18
C VAL A 209 -0.83 20.71 -13.61
N VAL A 210 0.08 20.79 -12.64
CA VAL A 210 1.48 21.15 -12.88
C VAL A 210 2.33 19.92 -12.65
N TRP A 211 3.18 19.60 -13.62
CA TRP A 211 4.09 18.45 -13.54
C TRP A 211 5.48 18.91 -13.14
N GLU A 212 6.00 18.38 -12.04
CA GLU A 212 7.37 18.60 -11.58
C GLU A 212 8.07 17.23 -11.42
N ARG A 213 9.12 16.99 -12.21
CA ARG A 213 9.87 15.71 -12.20
C ARG A 213 8.97 14.48 -12.30
N ASP A 214 8.03 14.50 -13.26
CA ASP A 214 7.04 13.46 -13.54
C ASP A 214 6.07 13.15 -12.37
N ARG A 215 5.96 14.08 -11.42
CA ARG A 215 5.00 14.07 -10.31
C ARG A 215 3.97 15.18 -10.52
N PRO A 216 2.66 14.87 -10.44
CA PRO A 216 1.60 15.86 -10.64
C PRO A 216 1.32 16.66 -9.37
N TRP A 217 1.00 17.93 -9.54
CA TRP A 217 0.54 18.86 -8.52
C TRP A 217 -0.73 19.54 -8.99
N VAL A 218 -1.68 19.78 -8.08
CA VAL A 218 -2.94 20.45 -8.41
C VAL A 218 -3.00 21.82 -7.78
N ILE A 219 -3.28 22.81 -8.60
CA ILE A 219 -3.50 24.21 -8.20
C ILE A 219 -4.97 24.54 -8.45
N VAL A 220 -5.67 24.97 -7.40
CA VAL A 220 -7.05 25.47 -7.51
C VAL A 220 -7.01 26.92 -8.03
N GLN A 221 -7.85 27.22 -9.02
CA GLN A 221 -7.97 28.55 -9.62
C GLN A 221 -9.22 29.30 -9.11
#